data_cc49f28dba42ebac59a46c4cf379c6a7
#
_entry.id   cc49f28dba42ebac59a46c4cf379c6a7
#
_cell.length_a   1.000
_cell.length_b   1.000
_cell.length_c   1.000
_cell.angle_alpha   90.00
_cell.angle_beta   90.00
_cell.angle_gamma   90.00
#
_symmetry.space_group_name_H-M   'P 1'
#
loop_
_entity.id
_entity.type
_entity.pdbx_description
1 polymer ?
#
loop_
_entity_poly.entity_id
_entity_poly.type
_entity_poly.pdbx_seq_one_letter_code
_entity_poly.pdbx_strand_id
1 'polypeptide(L)'
;MVEGESVRVAAIDCGTNSLRLLIADIEGNNLREVYRDMRIVRLGQGVDRNKAFAPEAIERTLVATQEYFDLIRAKDVQRIRFCATSATRDASNRNLFIDGVRDILGISPEVIPGVEEAALSFLGATKGVGRELAPFLVVDIGGGSTEFVLGESEVLAAHSVNIGCVRMSERHLTSQPPTEKQLAEAVFDIDAAILEAGSHVNFKTAHTLIAVAGTATTVAAAALGLVEYDRYAIHLARIPAQQVHEVAEMFAAMTREEIAALGYMHPGRIDVITSGSLVLSRVMRLTGATEFLASESDILDGIAWGLAAL
;
A
#
# COMPACT_ATOMS: atom_id res chain seq x y z
N MET A 1 -7.27 -7.38 36.80
CA MET A 1 -6.64 -7.04 35.52
C MET A 1 -6.27 -5.58 35.66
N VAL A 2 -4.99 -5.24 35.55
CA VAL A 2 -4.56 -3.84 35.51
C VAL A 2 -5.07 -3.31 34.20
N GLU A 3 -5.94 -2.29 34.17
CA GLU A 3 -6.33 -1.55 33.01
C GLU A 3 -5.02 -1.02 32.39
N GLY A 4 -4.67 -1.49 31.21
CA GLY A 4 -3.47 -1.05 30.52
C GLY A 4 -3.64 0.44 30.20
N GLU A 5 -2.63 1.26 30.48
CA GLU A 5 -2.63 2.66 30.09
C GLU A 5 -2.81 2.74 28.55
N SER A 6 -3.84 3.47 28.13
CA SER A 6 -4.07 3.75 26.71
C SER A 6 -2.97 4.69 26.21
N VAL A 7 -2.29 4.31 25.14
CA VAL A 7 -1.27 5.16 24.50
C VAL A 7 -1.78 5.70 23.18
N ARG A 8 -1.67 7.03 22.99
CA ARG A 8 -2.01 7.66 21.71
C ARG A 8 -0.76 7.74 20.82
N VAL A 9 -0.84 7.10 19.67
CA VAL A 9 0.26 6.99 18.71
C VAL A 9 -0.07 7.66 17.39
N ALA A 10 0.96 8.12 16.66
CA ALA A 10 0.86 8.52 15.27
C ALA A 10 1.77 7.66 14.42
N ALA A 11 1.18 6.91 13.51
CA ALA A 11 1.86 6.18 12.46
C ALA A 11 1.83 7.02 11.18
N ILE A 12 2.99 7.22 10.56
CA ILE A 12 3.12 7.90 9.27
C ILE A 12 3.80 6.93 8.31
N ASP A 13 3.19 6.77 7.14
CA ASP A 13 3.74 5.98 6.04
C ASP A 13 3.91 6.86 4.81
N CYS A 14 5.16 7.00 4.36
CA CYS A 14 5.52 7.73 3.15
C CYS A 14 5.92 6.76 2.05
N GLY A 15 4.95 6.45 1.20
CA GLY A 15 5.13 5.60 0.03
C GLY A 15 5.55 6.38 -1.21
N THR A 16 5.55 5.68 -2.35
CA THR A 16 5.87 6.26 -3.66
C THR A 16 4.82 7.27 -4.12
N ASN A 17 3.53 7.01 -3.85
CA ASN A 17 2.42 7.83 -4.33
C ASN A 17 1.81 8.74 -3.26
N SER A 18 1.74 8.25 -2.03
CA SER A 18 0.98 8.89 -0.94
C SER A 18 1.79 9.03 0.34
N LEU A 19 1.45 10.05 1.12
CA LEU A 19 1.80 10.22 2.52
C LEU A 19 0.53 9.95 3.34
N ARG A 20 0.61 9.05 4.32
CA ARG A 20 -0.55 8.63 5.12
C ARG A 20 -0.30 8.84 6.60
N LEU A 21 -1.36 9.18 7.33
CA LEU A 21 -1.34 9.36 8.78
C LEU A 21 -2.45 8.55 9.43
N LEU A 22 -2.10 7.80 10.49
CA LEU A 22 -3.04 7.21 11.42
C LEU A 22 -2.70 7.69 12.83
N ILE A 23 -3.66 8.35 13.50
CA ILE A 23 -3.60 8.59 14.92
C ILE A 23 -4.59 7.64 15.59
N ALA A 24 -4.11 6.85 16.53
CA ALA A 24 -4.92 5.85 17.21
C ALA A 24 -4.61 5.80 18.71
N ASP A 25 -5.63 5.47 19.49
CA ASP A 25 -5.48 5.04 20.87
C ASP A 25 -5.36 3.53 20.91
N ILE A 26 -4.31 3.03 21.55
CA ILE A 26 -4.06 1.59 21.69
C ILE A 26 -4.09 1.21 23.15
N GLU A 27 -4.94 0.23 23.45
CA GLU A 27 -5.07 -0.38 24.79
C GLU A 27 -5.06 -1.91 24.64
N GLY A 28 -3.99 -2.55 25.06
CA GLY A 28 -3.80 -3.98 24.88
C GLY A 28 -3.88 -4.41 23.42
N ASN A 29 -4.89 -5.22 23.07
CA ASN A 29 -5.14 -5.68 21.70
C ASN A 29 -6.22 -4.86 20.96
N ASN A 30 -6.62 -3.71 21.48
CA ASN A 30 -7.61 -2.85 20.88
C ASN A 30 -6.97 -1.60 20.30
N LEU A 31 -7.20 -1.33 19.00
CA LEU A 31 -6.80 -0.11 18.32
C LEU A 31 -8.08 0.67 17.99
N ARG A 32 -8.18 1.87 18.55
CA ARG A 32 -9.27 2.80 18.25
C ARG A 32 -8.74 3.95 17.40
N GLU A 33 -9.17 3.98 16.14
CA GLU A 33 -8.84 5.08 15.23
C GLU A 33 -9.38 6.41 15.77
N VAL A 34 -8.51 7.40 15.90
CA VAL A 34 -8.84 8.79 16.27
C VAL A 34 -8.86 9.69 15.04
N TYR A 35 -7.96 9.43 14.10
CA TYR A 35 -7.86 10.18 12.84
C TYR A 35 -7.08 9.36 11.81
N ARG A 36 -7.57 9.32 10.58
CA ARG A 36 -6.87 8.72 9.43
C ARG A 36 -7.00 9.65 8.23
N ASP A 37 -5.87 9.88 7.55
CA ASP A 37 -5.82 10.70 6.34
C ASP A 37 -4.78 10.18 5.35
N MET A 38 -4.97 10.56 4.08
CA MET A 38 -4.07 10.24 2.98
C MET A 38 -3.93 11.44 2.07
N ARG A 39 -2.68 11.84 1.78
CA ARG A 39 -2.33 12.88 0.81
C ARG A 39 -1.60 12.27 -0.37
N ILE A 40 -2.03 12.59 -1.58
CA ILE A 40 -1.31 12.17 -2.80
C ILE A 40 -0.19 13.18 -3.04
N VAL A 41 1.03 12.78 -2.70
CA VAL A 41 2.24 13.62 -2.79
C VAL A 41 3.10 13.26 -4.00
N ARG A 42 2.97 12.05 -4.55
CA ARG A 42 3.73 11.54 -5.70
C ARG A 42 5.24 11.75 -5.51
N LEU A 43 5.75 11.44 -4.31
CA LEU A 43 7.18 11.60 -3.98
C LEU A 43 8.06 10.80 -4.93
N GLY A 44 7.61 9.61 -5.31
CA GLY A 44 8.36 8.71 -6.20
C GLY A 44 8.19 8.96 -7.70
N GLN A 45 7.49 10.03 -8.10
CA GLN A 45 7.30 10.32 -9.53
C GLN A 45 8.65 10.48 -10.25
N GLY A 46 8.86 9.66 -11.30
CA GLY A 46 10.08 9.66 -12.10
C GLY A 46 11.32 9.03 -11.42
N VAL A 47 11.21 8.56 -10.19
CA VAL A 47 12.36 7.96 -9.46
C VAL A 47 12.85 6.68 -10.13
N ASP A 48 11.98 5.88 -10.71
CA ASP A 48 12.40 4.65 -11.40
C ASP A 48 13.44 4.94 -12.49
N ARG A 49 13.25 6.02 -13.25
CA ARG A 49 14.12 6.44 -14.34
C ARG A 49 15.28 7.32 -13.86
N ASN A 50 15.01 8.31 -13.01
CA ASN A 50 15.97 9.38 -12.68
C ASN A 50 16.82 9.04 -11.46
N LYS A 51 16.44 8.03 -10.67
CA LYS A 51 17.06 7.64 -9.38
C LYS A 51 17.20 8.80 -8.39
N ALA A 52 16.33 9.79 -8.49
CA ALA A 52 16.30 10.97 -7.64
C ALA A 52 14.88 11.53 -7.53
N PHE A 53 14.57 12.12 -6.39
CA PHE A 53 13.35 12.89 -6.20
C PHE A 53 13.38 14.20 -7.00
N ALA A 54 12.24 14.56 -7.59
CA ALA A 54 12.05 15.89 -8.13
C ALA A 54 11.88 16.92 -6.98
N PRO A 55 12.44 18.13 -7.10
CA PRO A 55 12.34 19.16 -6.06
C PRO A 55 10.88 19.46 -5.66
N GLU A 56 10.00 19.53 -6.63
CA GLU A 56 8.57 19.83 -6.44
C GLU A 56 7.84 18.70 -5.69
N ALA A 57 8.33 17.45 -5.84
CA ALA A 57 7.77 16.30 -5.13
C ALA A 57 8.20 16.31 -3.65
N ILE A 58 9.45 16.70 -3.37
CA ILE A 58 9.94 16.92 -2.00
C ILE A 58 9.11 18.03 -1.35
N GLU A 59 8.99 19.20 -2.00
CA GLU A 59 8.23 20.33 -1.47
C GLU A 59 6.79 19.96 -1.12
N ARG A 60 6.06 19.33 -2.05
CA ARG A 60 4.68 18.86 -1.79
C ARG A 60 4.60 17.92 -0.58
N THR A 61 5.58 17.04 -0.45
CA THR A 61 5.59 16.05 0.64
C THR A 61 5.89 16.74 1.98
N LEU A 62 6.81 17.70 2.01
CA LEU A 62 7.12 18.46 3.21
C LEU A 62 5.96 19.36 3.66
N VAL A 63 5.22 19.97 2.72
CA VAL A 63 3.97 20.72 3.05
C VAL A 63 2.95 19.79 3.70
N ALA A 64 2.69 18.61 3.13
CA ALA A 64 1.79 17.64 3.73
C ALA A 64 2.28 17.12 5.09
N THR A 65 3.60 16.97 5.26
CA THR A 65 4.21 16.59 6.53
C THR A 65 4.00 17.66 7.60
N GLN A 66 4.09 18.95 7.25
CA GLN A 66 3.81 20.04 8.16
C GLN A 66 2.34 20.05 8.62
N GLU A 67 1.40 19.83 7.70
CA GLU A 67 -0.03 19.72 8.05
C GLU A 67 -0.28 18.53 9.01
N TYR A 68 0.39 17.41 8.80
CA TYR A 68 0.30 16.25 9.71
C TYR A 68 0.92 16.53 11.09
N PHE A 69 2.03 17.28 11.13
CA PHE A 69 2.63 17.69 12.40
C PHE A 69 1.67 18.54 13.24
N ASP A 70 0.97 19.49 12.60
CA ASP A 70 0.00 20.33 13.28
C ASP A 70 -1.18 19.51 13.85
N LEU A 71 -1.66 18.51 13.10
CA LEU A 71 -2.68 17.56 13.55
C LEU A 71 -2.20 16.69 14.72
N ILE A 72 -0.98 16.18 14.64
CA ILE A 72 -0.35 15.35 15.68
C ILE A 72 -0.24 16.13 16.99
N ARG A 73 0.21 17.39 16.92
CA ARG A 73 0.28 18.28 18.09
C ARG A 73 -1.09 18.59 18.68
N ALA A 74 -2.07 18.88 17.84
CA ALA A 74 -3.43 19.22 18.27
C ALA A 74 -4.17 18.03 18.94
N LYS A 75 -3.68 16.80 18.74
CA LYS A 75 -4.30 15.57 19.29
C LYS A 75 -3.51 14.92 20.44
N ASP A 76 -2.52 15.63 21.00
CA ASP A 76 -1.73 15.17 22.17
C ASP A 76 -1.11 13.76 21.98
N VAL A 77 -0.52 13.50 20.80
CA VAL A 77 0.12 12.22 20.47
C VAL A 77 1.38 12.03 21.32
N GLN A 78 1.55 10.84 21.88
CA GLN A 78 2.65 10.50 22.79
C GLN A 78 3.86 9.87 22.06
N ARG A 79 3.59 9.11 20.99
CA ARG A 79 4.63 8.42 20.21
C ARG A 79 4.37 8.57 18.72
N ILE A 80 5.44 8.82 17.97
CA ILE A 80 5.38 9.01 16.51
C ILE A 80 6.38 8.06 15.87
N ARG A 81 5.97 7.39 14.79
CA ARG A 81 6.87 6.67 13.90
C ARG A 81 6.57 7.07 12.47
N PHE A 82 7.61 7.47 11.75
CA PHE A 82 7.55 7.81 10.35
C PHE A 82 8.36 6.80 9.54
N CYS A 83 7.69 5.97 8.76
CA CYS A 83 8.32 5.04 7.83
C CYS A 83 8.33 5.62 6.41
N ALA A 84 9.47 5.53 5.74
CA ALA A 84 9.63 5.88 4.33
C ALA A 84 10.06 4.63 3.55
N THR A 85 9.41 4.37 2.41
CA THR A 85 9.49 3.07 1.76
C THR A 85 10.18 3.11 0.39
N SER A 86 9.71 2.38 -0.60
CA SER A 86 10.36 2.10 -1.89
C SER A 86 10.97 3.32 -2.57
N ALA A 87 10.23 4.41 -2.77
CA ALA A 87 10.76 5.59 -3.46
C ALA A 87 11.96 6.22 -2.73
N THR A 88 11.94 6.22 -1.39
CA THR A 88 13.03 6.76 -0.58
C THR A 88 14.24 5.84 -0.58
N ARG A 89 14.03 4.51 -0.67
CA ARG A 89 15.14 3.57 -0.86
C ARG A 89 15.89 3.84 -2.17
N ASP A 90 15.14 4.13 -3.25
CA ASP A 90 15.68 4.25 -4.62
C ASP A 90 16.29 5.62 -4.93
N ALA A 91 15.96 6.67 -4.18
CA ALA A 91 16.38 8.03 -4.47
C ALA A 91 17.79 8.34 -3.94
N SER A 92 18.70 8.76 -4.82
CA SER A 92 20.07 9.15 -4.48
C SER A 92 20.14 10.43 -3.64
N ASN A 93 19.17 11.34 -3.83
CA ASN A 93 19.07 12.62 -3.09
C ASN A 93 18.10 12.56 -1.90
N ARG A 94 17.79 11.36 -1.39
CA ARG A 94 16.84 11.14 -0.29
C ARG A 94 17.12 11.96 0.97
N ASN A 95 18.39 12.34 1.21
CA ASN A 95 18.76 13.13 2.39
C ASN A 95 18.07 14.48 2.43
N LEU A 96 17.78 15.11 1.27
CA LEU A 96 17.03 16.37 1.23
C LEU A 96 15.62 16.22 1.82
N PHE A 97 14.97 15.11 1.53
CA PHE A 97 13.67 14.77 2.10
C PHE A 97 13.77 14.42 3.60
N ILE A 98 14.73 13.58 3.97
CA ILE A 98 14.96 13.14 5.36
C ILE A 98 15.24 14.33 6.27
N ASP A 99 16.12 15.23 5.84
CA ASP A 99 16.46 16.43 6.60
C ASP A 99 15.24 17.37 6.74
N GLY A 100 14.48 17.59 5.66
CA GLY A 100 13.26 18.40 5.71
C GLY A 100 12.20 17.82 6.66
N VAL A 101 12.00 16.51 6.68
CA VAL A 101 11.07 15.85 7.64
C VAL A 101 11.57 16.03 9.08
N ARG A 102 12.88 15.85 9.31
CA ARG A 102 13.50 16.03 10.64
C ARG A 102 13.33 17.46 11.14
N ASP A 103 13.48 18.46 10.27
CA ASP A 103 13.31 19.86 10.63
C ASP A 103 11.87 20.19 11.04
N ILE A 104 10.88 19.50 10.46
CA ILE A 104 9.45 19.68 10.78
C ILE A 104 9.06 18.91 12.05
N LEU A 105 9.36 17.62 12.12
CA LEU A 105 8.85 16.70 13.15
C LEU A 105 9.77 16.56 14.37
N GLY A 106 11.04 17.00 14.26
CA GLY A 106 12.07 16.75 15.28
C GLY A 106 12.57 15.30 15.32
N ILE A 107 12.05 14.42 14.45
CA ILE A 107 12.48 13.02 14.28
C ILE A 107 12.83 12.75 12.82
N SER A 108 13.80 11.88 12.57
CA SER A 108 14.11 11.46 11.21
C SER A 108 13.17 10.34 10.77
N PRO A 109 12.69 10.37 9.52
CA PRO A 109 11.97 9.23 8.97
C PRO A 109 12.89 8.00 8.88
N GLU A 110 12.34 6.84 9.20
CA GLU A 110 13.02 5.57 9.03
C GLU A 110 12.86 5.10 7.59
N VAL A 111 13.97 4.95 6.87
CA VAL A 111 13.94 4.34 5.53
C VAL A 111 13.99 2.82 5.72
N ILE A 112 12.82 2.20 5.75
CA ILE A 112 12.70 0.79 6.07
C ILE A 112 13.00 -0.09 4.85
N PRO A 113 13.69 -1.24 5.04
CA PRO A 113 13.88 -2.23 3.98
C PRO A 113 12.57 -2.92 3.63
N GLY A 114 12.47 -3.49 2.42
CA GLY A 114 11.26 -4.16 1.94
C GLY A 114 10.78 -5.31 2.83
N VAL A 115 11.69 -5.99 3.52
CA VAL A 115 11.34 -7.06 4.48
C VAL A 115 10.62 -6.51 5.72
N GLU A 116 11.01 -5.34 6.21
CA GLU A 116 10.34 -4.69 7.33
C GLU A 116 8.99 -4.10 6.90
N GLU A 117 8.94 -3.48 5.71
CA GLU A 117 7.69 -3.02 5.08
C GLU A 117 6.69 -4.18 4.99
N ALA A 118 7.14 -5.34 4.50
CA ALA A 118 6.38 -6.57 4.41
C ALA A 118 5.86 -7.05 5.79
N ALA A 119 6.70 -7.07 6.81
CA ALA A 119 6.32 -7.49 8.15
C ALA A 119 5.28 -6.56 8.80
N LEU A 120 5.41 -5.25 8.60
CA LEU A 120 4.43 -4.27 9.07
C LEU A 120 3.09 -4.40 8.33
N SER A 121 3.11 -4.58 7.00
CA SER A 121 1.90 -4.83 6.21
C SER A 121 1.21 -6.13 6.66
N PHE A 122 1.97 -7.19 6.92
CA PHE A 122 1.42 -8.44 7.42
C PHE A 122 0.74 -8.25 8.79
N LEU A 123 1.41 -7.59 9.73
CA LEU A 123 0.86 -7.31 11.05
C LEU A 123 -0.45 -6.52 10.96
N GLY A 124 -0.48 -5.46 10.15
CA GLY A 124 -1.67 -4.64 9.97
C GLY A 124 -2.83 -5.41 9.32
N ALA A 125 -2.54 -6.17 8.27
CA ALA A 125 -3.54 -6.90 7.51
C ALA A 125 -4.18 -8.07 8.28
N THR A 126 -3.40 -8.75 9.14
CA THR A 126 -3.82 -10.02 9.76
C THR A 126 -4.31 -9.88 11.20
N LYS A 127 -4.00 -8.77 11.89
CA LYS A 127 -4.29 -8.58 13.32
C LYS A 127 -5.77 -8.77 13.69
N GLY A 128 -6.71 -8.41 12.80
CA GLY A 128 -8.15 -8.55 13.01
C GLY A 128 -8.78 -9.75 12.29
N VAL A 129 -7.98 -10.58 11.61
CA VAL A 129 -8.48 -11.72 10.82
C VAL A 129 -8.45 -12.99 11.65
N GLY A 130 -9.48 -13.83 11.53
CA GLY A 130 -9.57 -15.09 12.25
C GLY A 130 -8.41 -16.03 11.92
N ARG A 131 -7.80 -16.63 12.94
CA ARG A 131 -6.64 -17.52 12.79
C ARG A 131 -6.94 -18.80 12.03
N GLU A 132 -8.20 -19.20 11.97
CA GLU A 132 -8.67 -20.36 11.20
C GLU A 132 -8.51 -20.17 9.67
N LEU A 133 -8.29 -18.95 9.22
CA LEU A 133 -8.05 -18.61 7.81
C LEU A 133 -6.55 -18.66 7.44
N ALA A 134 -5.66 -18.85 8.41
CA ALA A 134 -4.22 -18.98 8.17
C ALA A 134 -3.86 -20.35 7.55
N PRO A 135 -2.70 -20.50 6.88
CA PRO A 135 -1.68 -19.49 6.61
C PRO A 135 -2.14 -18.44 5.61
N PHE A 136 -1.72 -17.19 5.84
CA PHE A 136 -2.04 -16.04 4.99
C PHE A 136 -0.93 -15.78 3.98
N LEU A 137 -1.30 -15.45 2.74
CA LEU A 137 -0.45 -14.72 1.80
C LEU A 137 -0.93 -13.28 1.76
N VAL A 138 -0.23 -12.38 2.42
CA VAL A 138 -0.50 -10.93 2.32
C VAL A 138 0.24 -10.39 1.10
N VAL A 139 -0.48 -9.67 0.25
CA VAL A 139 0.07 -9.00 -0.94
C VAL A 139 -0.22 -7.51 -0.82
N ASP A 140 0.85 -6.71 -0.66
CA ASP A 140 0.78 -5.25 -0.59
C ASP A 140 1.21 -4.66 -1.93
N ILE A 141 0.26 -4.13 -2.70
CA ILE A 141 0.54 -3.52 -4.01
C ILE A 141 0.69 -2.02 -3.81
N GLY A 142 1.92 -1.62 -3.51
CA GLY A 142 2.30 -0.23 -3.33
C GLY A 142 2.50 0.53 -4.65
N GLY A 143 3.02 1.76 -4.56
CA GLY A 143 3.32 2.56 -5.74
C GLY A 143 4.60 2.12 -6.46
N GLY A 144 5.66 1.80 -5.73
CA GLY A 144 6.97 1.44 -6.29
C GLY A 144 7.30 -0.04 -6.23
N SER A 145 6.81 -0.74 -5.23
CA SER A 145 7.05 -2.17 -4.98
C SER A 145 5.76 -2.92 -4.71
N THR A 146 5.86 -4.25 -4.68
CA THR A 146 4.82 -5.16 -4.20
C THR A 146 5.48 -6.16 -3.27
N GLU A 147 4.96 -6.29 -2.05
CA GLU A 147 5.42 -7.21 -1.03
C GLU A 147 4.56 -8.46 -1.01
N PHE A 148 5.21 -9.63 -0.95
CA PHE A 148 4.57 -10.94 -0.77
C PHE A 148 4.99 -11.50 0.58
N VAL A 149 4.04 -11.76 1.46
CA VAL A 149 4.31 -12.18 2.84
C VAL A 149 3.47 -13.39 3.20
N LEU A 150 4.14 -14.51 3.40
CA LEU A 150 3.52 -15.74 3.90
C LEU A 150 3.70 -15.79 5.43
N GLY A 151 2.64 -16.09 6.15
CA GLY A 151 2.70 -16.25 7.60
C GLY A 151 1.43 -16.78 8.21
N GLU A 152 1.50 -17.08 9.51
CA GLU A 152 0.36 -17.47 10.36
C GLU A 152 0.12 -16.40 11.44
N SER A 153 0.65 -16.61 12.64
CA SER A 153 0.75 -15.57 13.69
C SER A 153 1.97 -14.66 13.51
N GLU A 154 2.97 -15.17 12.80
CA GLU A 154 4.24 -14.50 12.51
C GLU A 154 4.59 -14.71 11.04
N VAL A 155 5.48 -13.85 10.52
CA VAL A 155 5.99 -13.96 9.15
C VAL A 155 6.88 -15.20 9.03
N LEU A 156 6.56 -16.08 8.08
CA LEU A 156 7.35 -17.27 7.74
C LEU A 156 8.31 -16.99 6.57
N ALA A 157 7.86 -16.23 5.58
CA ALA A 157 8.65 -15.82 4.44
C ALA A 157 8.13 -14.50 3.89
N ALA A 158 9.03 -13.63 3.41
CA ALA A 158 8.67 -12.37 2.79
C ALA A 158 9.63 -12.04 1.65
N HIS A 159 9.10 -11.44 0.59
CA HIS A 159 9.89 -10.91 -0.51
C HIS A 159 9.22 -9.68 -1.11
N SER A 160 10.03 -8.66 -1.44
CA SER A 160 9.59 -7.42 -2.06
C SER A 160 10.13 -7.33 -3.48
N VAL A 161 9.28 -7.05 -4.46
CA VAL A 161 9.63 -6.91 -5.87
C VAL A 161 9.23 -5.54 -6.42
N ASN A 162 9.96 -5.07 -7.43
CA ASN A 162 9.82 -3.71 -7.96
C ASN A 162 8.72 -3.59 -9.04
N ILE A 163 7.48 -3.97 -8.69
CA ILE A 163 6.28 -3.93 -9.55
C ILE A 163 5.11 -3.19 -8.88
N GLY A 164 5.33 -1.98 -8.39
CA GLY A 164 4.25 -1.13 -7.87
C GLY A 164 3.47 -0.43 -8.98
N CYS A 165 2.26 0.04 -8.66
CA CYS A 165 1.35 0.63 -9.65
C CYS A 165 1.91 1.89 -10.34
N VAL A 166 2.63 2.77 -9.63
CA VAL A 166 3.28 3.95 -10.22
C VAL A 166 4.41 3.52 -11.15
N ARG A 167 5.29 2.62 -10.67
CA ARG A 167 6.43 2.12 -11.42
C ARG A 167 6.02 1.46 -12.74
N MET A 168 5.00 0.60 -12.70
CA MET A 168 4.51 -0.09 -13.90
C MET A 168 3.82 0.88 -14.88
N SER A 169 3.07 1.87 -14.39
CA SER A 169 2.51 2.93 -15.23
C SER A 169 3.60 3.72 -15.93
N GLU A 170 4.60 4.22 -15.21
CA GLU A 170 5.68 5.03 -15.78
C GLU A 170 6.57 4.26 -16.75
N ARG A 171 6.76 2.96 -16.51
CA ARG A 171 7.64 2.12 -17.31
C ARG A 171 6.97 1.63 -18.61
N HIS A 172 5.72 1.23 -18.54
CA HIS A 172 5.05 0.53 -19.63
C HIS A 172 3.77 1.20 -20.14
N LEU A 173 2.91 1.75 -19.26
CA LEU A 173 1.58 2.23 -19.64
C LEU A 173 1.57 3.74 -19.84
N THR A 174 2.18 4.19 -20.93
CA THR A 174 2.34 5.62 -21.24
C THR A 174 1.13 6.24 -21.96
N SER A 175 0.12 5.44 -22.33
CA SER A 175 -1.18 5.89 -22.87
C SER A 175 -2.34 5.30 -22.06
N GLN A 176 -3.50 5.96 -22.11
CA GLN A 176 -4.73 5.49 -21.48
C GLN A 176 -5.91 5.70 -22.46
N PRO A 177 -6.52 4.62 -22.98
CA PRO A 177 -6.19 3.21 -22.80
C PRO A 177 -4.77 2.84 -23.26
N PRO A 178 -4.12 1.86 -22.60
CA PRO A 178 -2.83 1.33 -23.06
C PRO A 178 -2.99 0.52 -24.35
N THR A 179 -1.95 0.48 -25.17
CA THR A 179 -1.91 -0.38 -26.34
C THR A 179 -1.69 -1.84 -25.95
N GLU A 180 -2.06 -2.79 -26.84
CA GLU A 180 -1.81 -4.23 -26.61
C GLU A 180 -0.32 -4.52 -26.36
N LYS A 181 0.58 -3.80 -27.07
CA LYS A 181 2.02 -3.92 -26.88
C LYS A 181 2.44 -3.50 -25.48
N GLN A 182 1.95 -2.36 -24.99
CA GLN A 182 2.24 -1.87 -23.64
C GLN A 182 1.75 -2.85 -22.56
N LEU A 183 0.55 -3.40 -22.73
CA LEU A 183 0.01 -4.42 -21.83
C LEU A 183 0.86 -5.68 -21.82
N ALA A 184 1.29 -6.16 -23.00
CA ALA A 184 2.12 -7.36 -23.11
C ALA A 184 3.49 -7.17 -22.43
N GLU A 185 4.14 -6.01 -22.62
CA GLU A 185 5.42 -5.66 -21.98
C GLU A 185 5.27 -5.55 -20.46
N ALA A 186 4.18 -4.92 -19.97
CA ALA A 186 3.88 -4.84 -18.54
C ALA A 186 3.64 -6.23 -17.94
N VAL A 187 2.83 -7.08 -18.59
CA VAL A 187 2.57 -8.46 -18.15
C VAL A 187 3.87 -9.26 -18.06
N PHE A 188 4.76 -9.12 -19.03
CA PHE A 188 6.04 -9.83 -19.01
C PHE A 188 6.89 -9.48 -17.78
N ASP A 189 7.04 -8.18 -17.48
CA ASP A 189 7.80 -7.72 -16.31
C ASP A 189 7.13 -8.13 -14.99
N ILE A 190 5.81 -7.99 -14.92
CA ILE A 190 5.02 -8.36 -13.73
C ILE A 190 5.15 -9.86 -13.44
N ASP A 191 5.00 -10.70 -14.48
CA ASP A 191 5.08 -12.15 -14.32
C ASP A 191 6.47 -12.59 -13.87
N ALA A 192 7.53 -12.01 -14.47
CA ALA A 192 8.90 -12.31 -14.08
C ALA A 192 9.15 -11.99 -12.60
N ALA A 193 8.67 -10.84 -12.13
CA ALA A 193 8.81 -10.43 -10.73
C ALA A 193 7.98 -11.30 -9.76
N ILE A 194 6.76 -11.68 -10.13
CA ILE A 194 5.94 -12.58 -9.29
C ILE A 194 6.57 -13.98 -9.22
N LEU A 195 7.14 -14.50 -10.31
CA LEU A 195 7.86 -15.77 -10.32
C LEU A 195 9.13 -15.70 -9.46
N GLU A 196 9.86 -14.58 -9.48
CA GLU A 196 10.97 -14.32 -8.56
C GLU A 196 10.48 -14.38 -7.10
N ALA A 197 9.42 -13.66 -6.75
CA ALA A 197 8.84 -13.70 -5.41
C ALA A 197 8.43 -15.13 -5.01
N GLY A 198 7.86 -15.90 -5.93
CA GLY A 198 7.47 -17.30 -5.72
C GLY A 198 8.65 -18.26 -5.46
N SER A 199 9.87 -17.89 -5.83
CA SER A 199 11.09 -18.64 -5.48
C SER A 199 11.52 -18.43 -4.02
N HIS A 200 11.07 -17.35 -3.38
CA HIS A 200 11.35 -17.00 -1.98
C HIS A 200 10.17 -17.27 -1.06
N VAL A 201 8.94 -17.14 -1.57
CA VAL A 201 7.70 -17.29 -0.81
C VAL A 201 6.86 -18.38 -1.45
N ASN A 202 6.62 -19.48 -0.73
CA ASN A 202 5.81 -20.59 -1.26
C ASN A 202 4.31 -20.24 -1.23
N PHE A 203 3.80 -19.64 -2.29
CA PHE A 203 2.39 -19.22 -2.40
C PHE A 203 1.38 -20.35 -2.18
N LYS A 204 1.75 -21.59 -2.54
CA LYS A 204 0.86 -22.78 -2.44
C LYS A 204 0.56 -23.19 -1.00
N THR A 205 1.32 -22.69 -0.04
CA THR A 205 1.10 -23.00 1.39
C THR A 205 -0.02 -22.15 1.97
N ALA A 206 -0.35 -21.02 1.37
CA ALA A 206 -1.38 -20.11 1.87
C ALA A 206 -2.78 -20.70 1.67
N HIS A 207 -3.62 -20.56 2.69
CA HIS A 207 -5.04 -20.84 2.61
C HIS A 207 -5.84 -19.61 2.19
N THR A 208 -5.39 -18.42 2.60
CA THR A 208 -6.09 -17.16 2.32
C THR A 208 -5.12 -16.15 1.74
N LEU A 209 -5.47 -15.56 0.61
CA LEU A 209 -4.80 -14.39 0.07
C LEU A 209 -5.50 -13.14 0.61
N ILE A 210 -4.73 -12.24 1.24
CA ILE A 210 -5.18 -10.91 1.67
C ILE A 210 -4.46 -9.89 0.81
N ALA A 211 -5.20 -9.05 0.08
CA ALA A 211 -4.60 -7.95 -0.67
C ALA A 211 -4.89 -6.62 0.02
N VAL A 212 -3.85 -5.80 0.14
CA VAL A 212 -3.90 -4.52 0.84
C VAL A 212 -3.49 -3.35 -0.05
N ALA A 213 -3.52 -2.18 0.50
CA ALA A 213 -3.24 -0.89 -0.12
C ALA A 213 -4.28 -0.47 -1.18
N GLY A 214 -4.03 0.71 -1.74
CA GLY A 214 -5.03 1.41 -2.53
C GLY A 214 -5.43 0.75 -3.84
N THR A 215 -4.57 -0.07 -4.43
CA THR A 215 -4.91 -0.87 -5.61
C THR A 215 -5.96 -1.92 -5.27
N ALA A 216 -5.70 -2.74 -4.24
CA ALA A 216 -6.57 -3.83 -3.84
C ALA A 216 -7.96 -3.33 -3.42
N THR A 217 -8.02 -2.26 -2.63
CA THR A 217 -9.30 -1.70 -2.16
C THR A 217 -10.09 -1.02 -3.28
N THR A 218 -9.42 -0.40 -4.27
CA THR A 218 -10.12 0.17 -5.45
C THR A 218 -10.65 -0.93 -6.37
N VAL A 219 -9.90 -2.01 -6.60
CA VAL A 219 -10.37 -3.19 -7.36
C VAL A 219 -11.55 -3.84 -6.63
N ALA A 220 -11.49 -3.96 -5.31
CA ALA A 220 -12.62 -4.48 -4.52
C ALA A 220 -13.86 -3.59 -4.64
N ALA A 221 -13.73 -2.25 -4.58
CA ALA A 221 -14.83 -1.32 -4.79
C ALA A 221 -15.50 -1.52 -6.16
N ALA A 222 -14.70 -1.67 -7.21
CA ALA A 222 -15.17 -1.95 -8.57
C ALA A 222 -15.89 -3.31 -8.66
N ALA A 223 -15.30 -4.36 -8.12
CA ALA A 223 -15.85 -5.72 -8.14
C ALA A 223 -17.17 -5.83 -7.37
N LEU A 224 -17.31 -5.08 -6.28
CA LEU A 224 -18.56 -4.97 -5.48
C LEU A 224 -19.61 -4.07 -6.14
N GLY A 225 -19.29 -3.38 -7.24
CA GLY A 225 -20.19 -2.48 -7.92
C GLY A 225 -20.56 -1.24 -7.09
N LEU A 226 -19.67 -0.75 -6.25
CA LEU A 226 -19.93 0.40 -5.40
C LEU A 226 -20.05 1.67 -6.24
N VAL A 227 -21.03 2.53 -5.87
CA VAL A 227 -21.20 3.85 -6.49
C VAL A 227 -20.19 4.86 -5.93
N GLU A 228 -19.93 4.79 -4.63
CA GLU A 228 -18.96 5.60 -3.90
C GLU A 228 -18.03 4.70 -3.09
N TYR A 229 -16.88 5.23 -2.68
CA TYR A 229 -15.92 4.46 -1.89
C TYR A 229 -16.43 4.23 -0.47
N ASP A 230 -16.70 2.98 -0.13
CA ASP A 230 -17.13 2.56 1.21
C ASP A 230 -16.13 1.58 1.83
N ARG A 231 -15.28 2.08 2.74
CA ARG A 231 -14.26 1.28 3.42
C ARG A 231 -14.86 0.11 4.24
N TYR A 232 -16.07 0.26 4.75
CA TYR A 232 -16.71 -0.78 5.57
C TYR A 232 -17.25 -1.92 4.70
N ALA A 233 -17.77 -1.60 3.52
CA ALA A 233 -18.17 -2.60 2.53
C ALA A 233 -16.97 -3.33 1.92
N ILE A 234 -15.82 -2.65 1.79
CA ILE A 234 -14.59 -3.18 1.20
C ILE A 234 -13.84 -4.07 2.20
N HIS A 235 -13.72 -3.64 3.47
CA HIS A 235 -12.88 -4.34 4.45
C HIS A 235 -13.36 -5.76 4.70
N LEU A 236 -12.46 -6.72 4.48
CA LEU A 236 -12.68 -8.16 4.56
C LEU A 236 -13.72 -8.72 3.56
N ALA A 237 -14.09 -7.94 2.53
CA ALA A 237 -14.87 -8.49 1.43
C ALA A 237 -14.04 -9.55 0.67
N ARG A 238 -14.71 -10.66 0.29
CA ARG A 238 -14.15 -11.72 -0.54
C ARG A 238 -14.41 -11.40 -2.00
N ILE A 239 -13.34 -11.24 -2.77
CA ILE A 239 -13.41 -10.87 -4.18
C ILE A 239 -12.93 -12.05 -5.02
N PRO A 240 -13.80 -12.68 -5.83
CA PRO A 240 -13.41 -13.78 -6.71
C PRO A 240 -12.37 -13.35 -7.76
N ALA A 241 -11.43 -14.24 -8.05
CA ALA A 241 -10.38 -14.00 -9.05
C ALA A 241 -10.94 -13.60 -10.43
N GLN A 242 -12.08 -14.18 -10.82
CA GLN A 242 -12.74 -13.84 -12.07
C GLN A 242 -13.13 -12.35 -12.12
N GLN A 243 -13.70 -11.81 -11.03
CA GLN A 243 -14.04 -10.38 -10.96
C GLN A 243 -12.79 -9.49 -10.99
N VAL A 244 -11.69 -9.93 -10.37
CA VAL A 244 -10.41 -9.18 -10.46
C VAL A 244 -9.93 -9.07 -11.91
N HIS A 245 -10.04 -10.17 -12.68
CA HIS A 245 -9.66 -10.16 -14.09
C HIS A 245 -10.55 -9.24 -14.91
N GLU A 246 -11.87 -9.31 -14.72
CA GLU A 246 -12.85 -8.46 -15.39
C GLU A 246 -12.63 -6.97 -15.08
N VAL A 247 -12.35 -6.62 -13.81
CA VAL A 247 -12.03 -5.25 -13.39
C VAL A 247 -10.71 -4.77 -14.02
N ALA A 248 -9.69 -5.62 -14.09
CA ALA A 248 -8.43 -5.25 -14.73
C ALA A 248 -8.60 -4.99 -16.24
N GLU A 249 -9.38 -5.82 -16.93
CA GLU A 249 -9.74 -5.65 -18.34
C GLU A 249 -10.57 -4.37 -18.56
N MET A 250 -11.54 -4.10 -17.67
CA MET A 250 -12.34 -2.88 -17.69
C MET A 250 -11.45 -1.63 -17.58
N PHE A 251 -10.56 -1.53 -16.58
CA PHE A 251 -9.67 -0.37 -16.43
C PHE A 251 -8.70 -0.23 -17.61
N ALA A 252 -8.26 -1.35 -18.20
CA ALA A 252 -7.39 -1.32 -19.40
C ALA A 252 -8.12 -0.80 -20.65
N ALA A 253 -9.44 -0.95 -20.73
CA ALA A 253 -10.25 -0.47 -21.85
C ALA A 253 -10.75 0.98 -21.71
N MET A 254 -10.79 1.52 -20.48
CA MET A 254 -11.33 2.85 -20.16
C MET A 254 -10.34 3.96 -20.48
N THR A 255 -10.86 5.11 -20.93
CA THR A 255 -10.12 6.37 -20.99
C THR A 255 -9.87 6.93 -19.60
N ARG A 256 -8.95 7.89 -19.49
CA ARG A 256 -8.67 8.60 -18.25
C ARG A 256 -9.91 9.29 -17.67
N GLU A 257 -10.72 9.90 -18.54
CA GLU A 257 -11.95 10.61 -18.19
C GLU A 257 -13.02 9.65 -17.67
N GLU A 258 -13.16 8.47 -18.26
CA GLU A 258 -14.08 7.43 -17.79
C GLU A 258 -13.66 6.90 -16.43
N ILE A 259 -12.36 6.64 -16.19
CA ILE A 259 -11.85 6.25 -14.88
C ILE A 259 -12.11 7.35 -13.84
N ALA A 260 -11.89 8.61 -14.20
CA ALA A 260 -12.10 9.76 -13.30
C ALA A 260 -13.58 9.97 -12.93
N ALA A 261 -14.50 9.51 -13.77
CA ALA A 261 -15.94 9.62 -13.54
C ALA A 261 -16.49 8.55 -12.57
N LEU A 262 -15.70 7.54 -12.20
CA LEU A 262 -16.10 6.52 -11.23
C LEU A 262 -16.13 7.11 -9.81
N GLY A 263 -17.29 7.10 -9.15
CA GLY A 263 -17.48 7.76 -7.85
C GLY A 263 -16.61 7.19 -6.72
N TYR A 264 -16.20 5.93 -6.82
CA TYR A 264 -15.27 5.30 -5.88
C TYR A 264 -13.79 5.56 -6.21
N MET A 265 -13.48 6.21 -7.36
CA MET A 265 -12.11 6.43 -7.81
C MET A 265 -11.49 7.66 -7.14
N HIS A 266 -10.47 7.43 -6.32
CA HIS A 266 -9.70 8.53 -5.76
C HIS A 266 -8.90 9.24 -6.87
N PRO A 267 -8.95 10.60 -6.99
CA PRO A 267 -8.27 11.34 -8.07
C PRO A 267 -6.78 11.02 -8.24
N GLY A 268 -6.09 10.73 -7.14
CA GLY A 268 -4.67 10.37 -7.16
C GLY A 268 -4.36 8.95 -7.64
N ARG A 269 -5.36 8.14 -7.97
CA ARG A 269 -5.21 6.77 -8.48
C ARG A 269 -5.56 6.63 -9.96
N ILE A 270 -6.16 7.64 -10.57
CA ILE A 270 -6.61 7.61 -11.98
C ILE A 270 -5.48 7.16 -12.92
N ASP A 271 -4.27 7.67 -12.71
CA ASP A 271 -3.12 7.43 -13.58
C ASP A 271 -2.43 6.07 -13.34
N VAL A 272 -2.77 5.37 -12.26
CA VAL A 272 -2.03 4.20 -11.81
C VAL A 272 -2.90 2.95 -11.57
N ILE A 273 -4.22 3.11 -11.62
CA ILE A 273 -5.12 1.99 -11.30
C ILE A 273 -5.08 0.89 -12.36
N THR A 274 -4.90 1.24 -13.64
CA THR A 274 -4.79 0.26 -14.73
C THR A 274 -3.61 -0.68 -14.52
N SER A 275 -2.43 -0.15 -14.22
CA SER A 275 -1.27 -0.99 -13.91
C SER A 275 -1.42 -1.75 -12.59
N GLY A 276 -1.96 -1.10 -11.56
CA GLY A 276 -2.19 -1.74 -10.26
C GLY A 276 -3.17 -2.93 -10.35
N SER A 277 -4.29 -2.76 -11.04
CA SER A 277 -5.26 -3.84 -11.26
C SER A 277 -4.67 -4.97 -12.12
N LEU A 278 -3.81 -4.64 -13.10
CA LEU A 278 -3.07 -5.63 -13.87
C LEU A 278 -2.13 -6.45 -12.97
N VAL A 279 -1.37 -5.80 -12.05
CA VAL A 279 -0.53 -6.50 -11.07
C VAL A 279 -1.37 -7.47 -10.24
N LEU A 280 -2.50 -7.02 -9.66
CA LEU A 280 -3.36 -7.88 -8.85
C LEU A 280 -3.94 -9.04 -9.66
N SER A 281 -4.38 -8.79 -10.89
CA SER A 281 -4.87 -9.84 -11.81
C SER A 281 -3.78 -10.90 -12.08
N ARG A 282 -2.51 -10.49 -12.28
CA ARG A 282 -1.39 -11.44 -12.46
C ARG A 282 -1.05 -12.18 -11.18
N VAL A 283 -1.10 -11.52 -10.01
CA VAL A 283 -0.97 -12.17 -8.70
C VAL A 283 -1.99 -13.30 -8.57
N MET A 284 -3.28 -13.03 -8.81
CA MET A 284 -4.33 -14.07 -8.73
C MET A 284 -4.03 -15.28 -9.65
N ARG A 285 -3.58 -15.00 -10.88
CA ARG A 285 -3.25 -16.07 -11.86
C ARG A 285 -2.06 -16.92 -11.42
N LEU A 286 -0.97 -16.29 -10.97
CA LEU A 286 0.30 -16.98 -10.70
C LEU A 286 0.35 -17.62 -9.32
N THR A 287 -0.40 -17.12 -8.34
CA THR A 287 -0.58 -17.77 -7.04
C THR A 287 -1.59 -18.91 -7.09
N GLY A 288 -2.53 -18.88 -8.05
CA GLY A 288 -3.63 -19.82 -8.15
C GLY A 288 -4.76 -19.54 -7.14
N ALA A 289 -4.75 -18.39 -6.47
CA ALA A 289 -5.80 -18.02 -5.55
C ALA A 289 -7.12 -17.80 -6.29
N THR A 290 -8.19 -18.38 -5.77
CA THR A 290 -9.54 -18.29 -6.37
C THR A 290 -10.30 -17.05 -5.94
N GLU A 291 -9.90 -16.45 -4.82
CA GLU A 291 -10.43 -15.20 -4.28
C GLU A 291 -9.34 -14.51 -3.44
N PHE A 292 -9.55 -13.22 -3.13
CA PHE A 292 -8.78 -12.53 -2.09
C PHE A 292 -9.69 -11.82 -1.10
N LEU A 293 -9.20 -11.64 0.13
CA LEU A 293 -9.79 -10.72 1.12
C LEU A 293 -9.22 -9.33 0.90
N ALA A 294 -10.08 -8.35 0.67
CA ALA A 294 -9.66 -6.96 0.60
C ALA A 294 -9.48 -6.39 2.01
N SER A 295 -8.33 -5.82 2.34
CA SER A 295 -8.12 -5.21 3.65
C SER A 295 -7.86 -3.71 3.56
N GLU A 296 -8.60 -2.96 4.39
CA GLU A 296 -8.37 -1.53 4.65
C GLU A 296 -7.31 -1.30 5.75
N SER A 297 -6.93 -2.36 6.45
CA SER A 297 -5.82 -2.35 7.41
C SER A 297 -4.57 -2.89 6.72
N ASP A 298 -3.48 -2.14 6.83
CA ASP A 298 -2.24 -2.39 6.10
C ASP A 298 -1.00 -1.97 6.92
N ILE A 299 0.09 -1.60 6.24
CA ILE A 299 1.34 -1.15 6.88
C ILE A 299 1.11 -0.02 7.90
N LEU A 300 0.18 0.89 7.64
CA LEU A 300 -0.10 2.02 8.54
C LEU A 300 -0.61 1.54 9.91
N ASP A 301 -1.49 0.54 9.90
CA ASP A 301 -1.98 -0.12 11.11
C ASP A 301 -0.85 -0.92 11.79
N GLY A 302 -0.01 -1.59 11.01
CA GLY A 302 1.17 -2.31 11.51
C GLY A 302 2.18 -1.40 12.20
N ILE A 303 2.43 -0.21 11.65
CA ILE A 303 3.29 0.81 12.29
C ILE A 303 2.68 1.23 13.63
N ALA A 304 1.37 1.49 13.68
CA ALA A 304 0.68 1.88 14.90
C ALA A 304 0.77 0.79 15.98
N TRP A 305 0.54 -0.48 15.62
CA TRP A 305 0.71 -1.61 16.54
C TRP A 305 2.14 -1.75 17.07
N GLY A 306 3.14 -1.55 16.20
CA GLY A 306 4.55 -1.58 16.59
C GLY A 306 4.90 -0.52 17.64
N LEU A 307 4.29 0.67 17.57
CA LEU A 307 4.48 1.75 18.55
C LEU A 307 3.91 1.44 19.92
N ALA A 308 2.87 0.62 20.00
CA ALA A 308 2.28 0.24 21.29
C ALA A 308 3.12 -0.78 22.07
N ALA A 309 3.96 -1.55 21.36
CA ALA A 309 4.81 -2.58 21.96
C ALA A 309 6.10 -2.03 22.59
N LEU A 310 6.42 -0.74 22.35
CA LEU A 310 7.56 -0.02 22.93
C LEU A 310 7.19 0.63 24.27
#